data_3f74f890d127125bb34f8fe2a96fba15
#
_entry.id   3f74f890d127125bb34f8fe2a96fba15
#
_cell.length_a   1.000
_cell.length_b   1.000
_cell.length_c   1.000
_cell.angle_alpha   90.00
_cell.angle_beta   90.00
_cell.angle_gamma   90.00
#
_symmetry.space_group_name_H-M   'P 1'
#
loop_
_entity.id
_entity.type
_entity.pdbx_description
1 polymer ?
#
loop_
_entity_poly.entity_id
_entity_poly.type
_entity_poly.pdbx_seq_one_letter_code
_entity_poly.pdbx_strand_id
1 'polypeptide(L)'
;QVQYLFSNFAKTNNGIYSLMDIKGHNVERLLELHNIISEGVHKVEYVEERVNSLFLALMNPEDEESIKDLPSLSDRIEYIKIPYILDLRTEVEIYRNTFGRHIDDRFLPRVLHNFARIIIATRLNPNSSAMTEWIGHPARYSRYCDEKLQLLKMEIYTGNIPEWLQQSDRKNLTAKRRRRIINESENEGVTGFSGRDSIRIFSELFSTHAKEGSMIDMATLYSFFRKHEDWMKLIPENFLDSLLHMYNYTIMQEIKESLYYYNEEQIARDLKNYMFAVNFELGTTVECVYTGEKLNINEEFFAPIENRLVHEITDRERLLLFRKGIQKEYATRALTQEIGLEE
;
A
#
# COMPACT_ATOMS: atom_id res chain seq x y z
N GLN A 1 -51.95 -14.53 -36.59
CA GLN A 1 -51.61 -14.16 -35.22
C GLN A 1 -50.75 -12.89 -35.27
N VAL A 2 -51.20 -11.81 -34.64
CA VAL A 2 -50.41 -10.61 -34.48
C VAL A 2 -49.58 -10.84 -33.19
N GLN A 3 -48.25 -10.77 -33.29
CA GLN A 3 -47.33 -10.87 -32.17
C GLN A 3 -46.82 -9.48 -31.84
N TYR A 4 -47.08 -9.00 -30.63
CA TYR A 4 -46.54 -7.73 -30.15
C TYR A 4 -45.09 -7.93 -29.64
N LEU A 5 -44.17 -7.14 -30.12
CA LEU A 5 -42.76 -7.13 -29.66
C LEU A 5 -42.55 -5.91 -28.77
N PHE A 6 -42.35 -6.16 -27.48
CA PHE A 6 -42.02 -5.09 -26.54
C PHE A 6 -40.70 -4.38 -26.89
N SER A 7 -40.69 -3.10 -26.63
CA SER A 7 -39.46 -2.29 -26.76
C SER A 7 -38.36 -2.79 -25.78
N ASN A 8 -37.14 -2.41 -26.03
CA ASN A 8 -36.07 -2.72 -25.09
C ASN A 8 -36.26 -2.04 -23.73
N PHE A 9 -36.92 -0.89 -23.67
CA PHE A 9 -37.26 -0.22 -22.45
C PHE A 9 -38.29 -1.02 -21.62
N ALA A 10 -39.33 -1.51 -22.25
CA ALA A 10 -40.32 -2.33 -21.56
C ALA A 10 -39.79 -3.68 -21.08
N LYS A 11 -38.82 -4.28 -21.81
CA LYS A 11 -38.16 -5.52 -21.39
C LYS A 11 -37.33 -5.36 -20.11
N THR A 12 -36.88 -4.15 -19.77
CA THR A 12 -36.13 -3.85 -18.55
C THR A 12 -37.01 -3.31 -17.43
N ASN A 13 -38.33 -3.40 -17.57
CA ASN A 13 -39.27 -2.94 -16.53
C ASN A 13 -38.96 -3.61 -15.18
N ASN A 14 -38.90 -2.85 -14.10
CA ASN A 14 -38.43 -3.24 -12.75
C ASN A 14 -36.97 -3.71 -12.69
N GLY A 15 -36.16 -3.29 -13.65
CA GLY A 15 -34.74 -3.64 -13.75
C GLY A 15 -33.85 -2.43 -13.99
N ILE A 16 -32.71 -2.69 -14.60
CA ILE A 16 -31.70 -1.66 -14.93
C ILE A 16 -31.57 -1.58 -16.45
N TYR A 17 -31.68 -0.35 -16.98
CA TYR A 17 -31.36 -0.05 -18.36
C TYR A 17 -30.06 0.75 -18.43
N SER A 18 -29.04 0.20 -19.11
CA SER A 18 -27.72 0.83 -19.19
C SER A 18 -27.45 1.34 -20.61
N LEU A 19 -27.12 2.62 -20.71
CA LEU A 19 -26.69 3.30 -21.92
C LEU A 19 -25.18 3.48 -21.88
N MET A 20 -24.47 2.87 -22.81
CA MET A 20 -23.02 2.94 -22.89
C MET A 20 -22.58 3.97 -23.92
N ASP A 21 -21.50 4.69 -23.60
CA ASP A 21 -20.79 5.61 -24.51
C ASP A 21 -21.69 6.67 -25.14
N ILE A 22 -22.34 7.45 -24.28
CA ILE A 22 -23.12 8.60 -24.71
C ILE A 22 -22.16 9.70 -25.16
N LYS A 23 -22.32 10.15 -26.39
CA LYS A 23 -21.53 11.22 -27.01
C LYS A 23 -22.43 12.37 -27.40
N GLY A 24 -21.86 13.58 -27.54
CA GLY A 24 -22.61 14.76 -27.91
C GLY A 24 -23.51 14.59 -29.14
N HIS A 25 -23.08 13.80 -30.14
CA HIS A 25 -23.87 13.51 -31.34
C HIS A 25 -24.99 12.45 -31.16
N ASN A 26 -25.01 11.74 -30.00
CA ASN A 26 -26.02 10.72 -29.66
C ASN A 26 -27.00 11.18 -28.59
N VAL A 27 -26.99 12.46 -28.23
CA VAL A 27 -27.83 13.03 -27.16
C VAL A 27 -29.33 12.86 -27.46
N GLU A 28 -29.73 12.75 -28.72
CA GLU A 28 -31.11 12.44 -29.13
C GLU A 28 -31.67 11.17 -28.47
N ARG A 29 -30.82 10.16 -28.23
CA ARG A 29 -31.22 8.95 -27.49
C ARG A 29 -31.66 9.23 -26.06
N LEU A 30 -31.15 10.28 -25.44
CA LEU A 30 -31.55 10.71 -24.11
C LEU A 30 -32.89 11.44 -24.14
N LEU A 31 -33.23 12.10 -25.25
CA LEU A 31 -34.51 12.75 -25.39
C LEU A 31 -35.67 11.75 -25.41
N GLU A 32 -35.48 10.57 -25.98
CA GLU A 32 -36.46 9.48 -25.93
C GLU A 32 -36.74 9.03 -24.48
N LEU A 33 -35.73 9.10 -23.60
CA LEU A 33 -35.88 8.78 -22.18
C LEU A 33 -36.64 9.83 -21.39
N HIS A 34 -36.74 11.05 -21.87
CA HIS A 34 -37.39 12.15 -21.13
C HIS A 34 -38.81 11.78 -20.71
N ASN A 35 -39.65 11.28 -21.61
CA ASN A 35 -41.00 10.85 -21.31
C ASN A 35 -41.03 9.63 -20.38
N ILE A 36 -40.13 8.70 -20.56
CA ILE A 36 -40.01 7.49 -19.74
C ILE A 36 -39.65 7.88 -18.30
N ILE A 37 -38.64 8.72 -18.13
CA ILE A 37 -38.21 9.19 -16.82
C ILE A 37 -39.30 10.04 -16.12
N SER A 38 -40.08 10.82 -16.89
CA SER A 38 -41.07 11.74 -16.35
C SER A 38 -42.40 11.07 -16.03
N GLU A 39 -42.86 10.20 -16.92
CA GLU A 39 -44.23 9.65 -16.89
C GLU A 39 -44.23 8.13 -16.62
N GLY A 40 -43.05 7.47 -16.67
CA GLY A 40 -42.93 6.00 -16.54
C GLY A 40 -43.54 5.26 -17.72
N VAL A 41 -43.66 5.93 -18.89
CA VAL A 41 -44.34 5.37 -20.07
C VAL A 41 -43.48 5.59 -21.32
N HIS A 42 -43.32 4.55 -22.10
CA HIS A 42 -42.78 4.61 -23.45
C HIS A 42 -43.91 4.50 -24.47
N LYS A 43 -44.04 5.50 -25.32
CA LYS A 43 -45.11 5.52 -26.35
C LYS A 43 -44.54 4.97 -27.67
N VAL A 44 -45.17 3.91 -28.15
CA VAL A 44 -44.83 3.31 -29.46
C VAL A 44 -46.13 3.37 -30.29
N GLU A 45 -46.22 4.36 -31.19
CA GLU A 45 -47.40 4.67 -32.00
C GLU A 45 -48.66 4.88 -31.13
N TYR A 46 -49.53 3.89 -31.09
CA TYR A 46 -50.80 3.91 -30.33
C TYR A 46 -50.76 3.06 -29.04
N VAL A 47 -49.61 2.50 -28.73
CA VAL A 47 -49.44 1.62 -27.55
C VAL A 47 -48.56 2.33 -26.53
N GLU A 48 -48.99 2.32 -25.26
CA GLU A 48 -48.23 2.81 -24.14
C GLU A 48 -47.65 1.60 -23.37
N GLU A 49 -46.32 1.56 -23.29
CA GLU A 49 -45.59 0.57 -22.50
C GLU A 49 -45.18 1.19 -21.15
N ARG A 50 -45.50 0.55 -20.05
CA ARG A 50 -45.04 0.96 -18.71
C ARG A 50 -43.56 0.58 -18.54
N VAL A 51 -42.78 1.56 -18.11
CA VAL A 51 -41.31 1.39 -17.88
C VAL A 51 -40.96 2.00 -16.52
N ASN A 52 -40.71 1.14 -15.56
CA ASN A 52 -40.20 1.53 -14.24
C ASN A 52 -38.81 0.89 -14.08
N SER A 53 -37.79 1.54 -14.61
CA SER A 53 -36.41 1.04 -14.63
C SER A 53 -35.47 2.08 -14.06
N LEU A 54 -34.36 1.61 -13.45
CA LEU A 54 -33.22 2.49 -13.15
C LEU A 54 -32.40 2.68 -14.44
N PHE A 55 -32.26 3.95 -14.85
CA PHE A 55 -31.46 4.30 -16.02
C PHE A 55 -30.06 4.68 -15.58
N LEU A 56 -29.06 3.99 -16.11
CA LEU A 56 -27.64 4.31 -15.94
C LEU A 56 -27.04 4.68 -17.29
N ALA A 57 -26.34 5.80 -17.32
CA ALA A 57 -25.67 6.27 -18.53
C ALA A 57 -24.17 6.47 -18.26
N LEU A 58 -23.31 5.96 -19.15
CA LEU A 58 -21.88 6.20 -19.11
C LEU A 58 -21.49 7.20 -20.19
N MET A 59 -20.75 8.22 -19.82
CA MET A 59 -20.28 9.26 -20.72
C MET A 59 -18.89 9.74 -20.35
N ASN A 60 -18.18 10.31 -21.29
CA ASN A 60 -16.94 11.01 -21.02
C ASN A 60 -17.22 12.40 -20.44
N PRO A 61 -16.34 12.96 -19.58
CA PRO A 61 -16.52 14.31 -19.03
C PRO A 61 -16.66 15.39 -20.11
N GLU A 62 -16.02 15.21 -21.27
CA GLU A 62 -16.06 16.12 -22.40
C GLU A 62 -17.47 16.24 -23.03
N ASP A 63 -18.28 15.19 -22.92
CA ASP A 63 -19.64 15.13 -23.47
C ASP A 63 -20.69 15.67 -22.49
N GLU A 64 -20.32 15.98 -21.23
CA GLU A 64 -21.22 16.48 -20.18
C GLU A 64 -21.89 17.81 -20.56
N GLU A 65 -21.16 18.71 -21.21
CA GLU A 65 -21.68 20.02 -21.64
C GLU A 65 -22.86 19.87 -22.62
N SER A 66 -22.78 18.88 -23.53
CA SER A 66 -23.84 18.61 -24.49
C SER A 66 -25.17 18.18 -23.86
N ILE A 67 -25.15 17.63 -22.64
CA ILE A 67 -26.35 17.26 -21.89
C ILE A 67 -26.87 18.44 -21.07
N LYS A 68 -25.98 19.28 -20.54
CA LYS A 68 -26.37 20.51 -19.80
C LYS A 68 -27.15 21.47 -20.67
N ASP A 69 -26.98 21.44 -21.98
CA ASP A 69 -27.75 22.20 -22.94
C ASP A 69 -29.20 21.72 -23.09
N LEU A 70 -29.61 20.64 -22.42
CA LEU A 70 -30.96 20.11 -22.34
C LEU A 70 -31.56 20.27 -20.94
N PRO A 71 -32.09 21.48 -20.59
CA PRO A 71 -32.53 21.78 -19.23
C PRO A 71 -33.58 20.81 -18.70
N SER A 72 -34.52 20.38 -19.55
CA SER A 72 -35.61 19.48 -19.16
C SER A 72 -35.14 18.07 -18.73
N LEU A 73 -33.97 17.66 -19.17
CA LEU A 73 -33.35 16.37 -18.84
C LEU A 73 -32.35 16.54 -17.71
N SER A 74 -31.57 17.62 -17.73
CA SER A 74 -30.52 17.91 -16.76
C SER A 74 -31.01 17.92 -15.31
N ASP A 75 -32.20 18.46 -15.06
CA ASP A 75 -32.81 18.55 -13.72
C ASP A 75 -33.21 17.16 -13.15
N ARG A 76 -33.19 16.11 -13.96
CA ARG A 76 -33.64 14.76 -13.59
C ARG A 76 -32.50 13.73 -13.56
N ILE A 77 -31.29 14.18 -13.88
CA ILE A 77 -30.09 13.35 -13.93
C ILE A 77 -29.20 13.68 -12.74
N GLU A 78 -28.81 12.65 -12.01
CA GLU A 78 -27.75 12.74 -11.01
C GLU A 78 -26.41 12.37 -11.65
N TYR A 79 -25.46 13.32 -11.60
CA TYR A 79 -24.12 13.12 -12.15
C TYR A 79 -23.19 12.58 -11.09
N ILE A 80 -22.66 11.36 -11.33
CA ILE A 80 -21.67 10.73 -10.47
C ILE A 80 -20.33 10.72 -11.20
N LYS A 81 -19.39 11.54 -10.73
CA LYS A 81 -18.02 11.55 -11.28
C LYS A 81 -17.25 10.36 -10.78
N ILE A 82 -16.69 9.60 -11.71
CA ILE A 82 -15.81 8.47 -11.41
C ILE A 82 -14.37 8.91 -11.71
N PRO A 83 -13.56 9.21 -10.69
CA PRO A 83 -12.18 9.62 -10.88
C PRO A 83 -11.31 8.45 -11.32
N TYR A 84 -10.10 8.73 -11.80
CA TYR A 84 -9.06 7.72 -11.95
C TYR A 84 -8.72 7.11 -10.59
N ILE A 85 -8.27 5.87 -10.60
CA ILE A 85 -7.98 5.11 -9.38
C ILE A 85 -6.85 5.77 -8.60
N LEU A 86 -7.09 6.00 -7.30
CA LEU A 86 -6.14 6.57 -6.35
C LEU A 86 -5.68 5.54 -5.31
N ASP A 87 -6.36 4.40 -5.25
CA ASP A 87 -6.02 3.29 -4.35
C ASP A 87 -4.91 2.42 -4.96
N LEU A 88 -3.79 2.32 -4.22
CA LEU A 88 -2.59 1.60 -4.65
C LEU A 88 -2.85 0.10 -4.89
N ARG A 89 -3.65 -0.54 -4.03
CA ARG A 89 -3.92 -1.98 -4.14
C ARG A 89 -4.76 -2.27 -5.38
N THR A 90 -5.76 -1.45 -5.61
CA THR A 90 -6.63 -1.55 -6.79
C THR A 90 -5.85 -1.35 -8.08
N GLU A 91 -4.94 -0.37 -8.14
CA GLU A 91 -4.10 -0.13 -9.32
C GLU A 91 -3.19 -1.33 -9.62
N VAL A 92 -2.56 -1.92 -8.60
CA VAL A 92 -1.73 -3.13 -8.76
C VAL A 92 -2.56 -4.34 -9.21
N GLU A 93 -3.76 -4.54 -8.66
CA GLU A 93 -4.65 -5.64 -9.08
C GLU A 93 -5.12 -5.49 -10.53
N ILE A 94 -5.24 -4.28 -11.07
CA ILE A 94 -5.53 -4.07 -12.49
C ILE A 94 -4.41 -4.64 -13.37
N TYR A 95 -3.15 -4.43 -13.01
CA TYR A 95 -2.03 -5.01 -13.76
C TYR A 95 -2.05 -6.54 -13.67
N ARG A 96 -2.28 -7.10 -12.47
CA ARG A 96 -2.39 -8.56 -12.29
C ARG A 96 -3.53 -9.17 -13.07
N ASN A 97 -4.67 -8.50 -13.12
CA ASN A 97 -5.85 -8.97 -13.87
C ASN A 97 -5.65 -8.86 -15.38
N THR A 98 -4.93 -7.83 -15.85
CA THR A 98 -4.70 -7.59 -17.28
C THR A 98 -3.61 -8.48 -17.85
N PHE A 99 -2.51 -8.66 -17.11
CA PHE A 99 -1.31 -9.36 -17.60
C PHE A 99 -1.10 -10.73 -16.95
N GLY A 100 -1.87 -11.08 -15.93
CA GLY A 100 -1.73 -12.33 -15.17
C GLY A 100 -0.80 -12.19 -13.96
N ARG A 101 -1.02 -13.02 -12.93
CA ARG A 101 -0.26 -12.94 -11.66
C ARG A 101 1.22 -13.28 -11.79
N HIS A 102 1.63 -13.94 -12.88
CA HIS A 102 3.04 -14.26 -13.17
C HIS A 102 3.92 -13.00 -13.34
N ILE A 103 3.33 -11.82 -13.49
CA ILE A 103 4.09 -10.57 -13.51
C ILE A 103 4.85 -10.33 -12.20
N ASP A 104 4.31 -10.77 -11.06
CA ASP A 104 4.95 -10.58 -9.76
C ASP A 104 6.35 -11.21 -9.71
N ASP A 105 6.56 -12.34 -10.40
CA ASP A 105 7.85 -13.04 -10.47
C ASP A 105 8.92 -12.30 -11.30
N ARG A 106 8.52 -11.24 -12.00
CA ARG A 106 9.40 -10.43 -12.85
C ARG A 106 9.84 -9.12 -12.21
N PHE A 107 9.35 -8.81 -11.03
CA PHE A 107 9.71 -7.60 -10.28
C PHE A 107 10.42 -7.95 -8.98
N LEU A 108 11.43 -7.18 -8.62
CA LEU A 108 11.95 -7.22 -7.25
C LEU A 108 10.85 -6.75 -6.26
N PRO A 109 10.93 -7.18 -5.00
CA PRO A 109 9.94 -6.82 -3.98
C PRO A 109 9.62 -5.33 -4.00
N ARG A 110 8.32 -4.97 -3.92
CA ARG A 110 7.80 -3.60 -3.88
C ARG A 110 7.94 -2.77 -5.17
N VAL A 111 8.69 -3.21 -6.20
CA VAL A 111 8.91 -2.43 -7.43
C VAL A 111 7.63 -2.27 -8.24
N LEU A 112 6.80 -3.30 -8.35
CA LEU A 112 5.48 -3.20 -8.99
C LEU A 112 4.58 -2.18 -8.29
N HIS A 113 4.59 -2.15 -6.95
CA HIS A 113 3.85 -1.15 -6.17
C HIS A 113 4.41 0.26 -6.39
N ASN A 114 5.73 0.39 -6.58
CA ASN A 114 6.34 1.69 -6.86
C ASN A 114 6.01 2.19 -8.27
N PHE A 115 5.86 1.28 -9.24
CA PHE A 115 5.30 1.64 -10.54
C PHE A 115 3.89 2.25 -10.38
N ALA A 116 3.00 1.57 -9.65
CA ALA A 116 1.66 2.08 -9.38
C ALA A 116 1.67 3.43 -8.64
N ARG A 117 2.60 3.64 -7.68
CA ARG A 117 2.78 4.92 -6.99
C ARG A 117 3.14 6.06 -7.94
N ILE A 118 3.98 5.81 -8.94
CA ILE A 118 4.33 6.83 -9.95
C ILE A 118 3.07 7.21 -10.75
N ILE A 119 2.30 6.23 -11.18
CA ILE A 119 1.05 6.48 -11.90
C ILE A 119 0.07 7.30 -11.06
N ILE A 120 -0.17 6.88 -9.82
CA ILE A 120 -1.09 7.57 -8.90
C ILE A 120 -0.60 8.97 -8.57
N ALA A 121 0.71 9.20 -8.42
CA ALA A 121 1.25 10.53 -8.14
C ALA A 121 0.84 11.57 -9.18
N THR A 122 0.71 11.18 -10.44
CA THR A 122 0.24 12.08 -11.52
C THR A 122 -1.23 12.47 -11.41
N ARG A 123 -2.01 11.68 -10.65
CA ARG A 123 -3.46 11.86 -10.45
C ARG A 123 -3.78 12.64 -9.18
N LEU A 124 -2.82 12.76 -8.27
CA LEU A 124 -2.98 13.46 -6.99
C LEU A 124 -2.70 14.96 -7.14
N ASN A 125 -3.42 15.76 -6.37
CA ASN A 125 -3.07 17.16 -6.20
C ASN A 125 -1.84 17.28 -5.28
N PRO A 126 -0.73 17.84 -5.77
CA PRO A 126 0.48 18.03 -4.96
C PRO A 126 0.30 19.03 -3.82
N ASN A 127 -0.72 19.88 -3.88
CA ASN A 127 -0.97 20.91 -2.87
C ASN A 127 -2.20 20.52 -2.02
N SER A 128 -1.98 19.68 -1.00
CA SER A 128 -3.02 19.29 -0.06
C SER A 128 -2.98 20.17 1.19
N SER A 129 -4.04 20.94 1.42
CA SER A 129 -4.18 21.73 2.64
C SER A 129 -4.35 20.88 3.89
N ALA A 130 -5.07 19.78 3.78
CA ALA A 130 -5.30 18.85 4.88
C ALA A 130 -4.02 18.13 5.32
N MET A 131 -3.14 17.76 4.37
CA MET A 131 -1.84 17.17 4.68
C MET A 131 -0.90 18.17 5.33
N THR A 132 -0.85 19.41 4.82
CA THR A 132 -0.01 20.49 5.37
C THR A 132 -0.44 20.91 6.78
N GLU A 133 -1.74 20.97 7.05
CA GLU A 133 -2.24 21.23 8.41
C GLU A 133 -1.96 20.09 9.39
N TRP A 134 -1.90 18.85 8.89
CA TRP A 134 -1.58 17.70 9.73
C TRP A 134 -0.09 17.62 10.03
N ILE A 135 0.73 17.69 8.98
CA ILE A 135 2.18 17.56 9.06
C ILE A 135 2.80 18.94 8.84
N GLY A 136 3.04 19.66 9.92
CA GLY A 136 3.61 21.02 9.85
C GLY A 136 5.05 21.08 9.33
N HIS A 137 5.81 19.99 9.45
CA HIS A 137 7.23 19.93 9.02
C HIS A 137 7.51 18.67 8.19
N PRO A 138 7.21 18.67 6.87
CA PRO A 138 7.41 17.51 6.00
C PRO A 138 8.86 17.00 5.95
N ALA A 139 9.83 17.90 6.06
CA ALA A 139 11.25 17.56 5.97
C ALA A 139 11.72 16.49 6.96
N ARG A 140 11.06 16.32 8.11
CA ARG A 140 11.36 15.26 9.07
C ARG A 140 11.08 13.85 8.54
N TYR A 141 10.26 13.75 7.51
CA TYR A 141 9.89 12.50 6.86
C TYR A 141 10.55 12.29 5.49
N SER A 142 11.59 13.06 5.15
CA SER A 142 12.29 13.00 3.87
C SER A 142 12.85 11.61 3.50
N ARG A 143 13.07 10.73 4.51
CA ARG A 143 13.50 9.34 4.28
C ARG A 143 12.37 8.44 3.79
N TYR A 144 11.13 8.81 4.06
CA TYR A 144 9.95 7.97 3.83
C TYR A 144 8.97 8.57 2.82
N CYS A 145 9.09 9.86 2.54
CA CYS A 145 8.09 10.59 1.80
C CYS A 145 8.69 11.73 1.02
N ASP A 146 8.01 12.12 -0.05
CA ASP A 146 8.28 13.31 -0.83
C ASP A 146 7.93 14.60 -0.06
N GLU A 147 8.46 15.74 -0.50
CA GLU A 147 8.23 17.04 0.14
C GLU A 147 6.75 17.46 0.19
N LYS A 148 5.96 17.01 -0.77
CA LYS A 148 4.52 17.28 -0.87
C LYS A 148 3.66 16.25 -0.12
N LEU A 149 4.27 15.28 0.54
CA LEU A 149 3.60 14.22 1.30
C LEU A 149 2.65 13.34 0.47
N GLN A 150 2.85 13.25 -0.84
CA GLN A 150 1.99 12.45 -1.72
C GLN A 150 2.09 10.95 -1.40
N LEU A 151 3.29 10.46 -1.11
CA LEU A 151 3.49 9.05 -0.70
C LEU A 151 2.72 8.75 0.60
N LEU A 152 2.74 9.66 1.57
CA LEU A 152 1.96 9.51 2.81
C LEU A 152 0.45 9.59 2.53
N LYS A 153 0.03 10.50 1.66
CA LYS A 153 -1.37 10.65 1.26
C LYS A 153 -1.93 9.37 0.62
N MET A 154 -1.13 8.70 -0.24
CA MET A 154 -1.49 7.41 -0.83
C MET A 154 -1.72 6.34 0.24
N GLU A 155 -0.87 6.28 1.27
CA GLU A 155 -1.08 5.34 2.39
C GLU A 155 -2.38 5.62 3.14
N ILE A 156 -2.70 6.90 3.40
CA ILE A 156 -3.97 7.26 4.05
C ILE A 156 -5.18 6.90 3.19
N TYR A 157 -5.11 7.05 1.88
CA TYR A 157 -6.18 6.68 0.95
C TYR A 157 -6.42 5.15 0.93
N THR A 158 -5.37 4.34 1.06
CA THR A 158 -5.50 2.88 1.21
C THR A 158 -5.95 2.45 2.61
N GLY A 159 -6.14 3.40 3.53
CA GLY A 159 -6.52 3.15 4.92
C GLY A 159 -5.35 2.77 5.83
N ASN A 160 -4.13 2.82 5.34
CA ASN A 160 -2.92 2.48 6.09
C ASN A 160 -2.37 3.71 6.83
N ILE A 161 -1.94 3.51 8.08
CA ILE A 161 -1.20 4.51 8.87
C ILE A 161 0.21 3.96 9.06
N PRO A 162 1.22 4.55 8.37
CA PRO A 162 2.58 4.02 8.42
C PRO A 162 3.17 4.02 9.83
N GLU A 163 3.94 2.97 10.15
CA GLU A 163 4.58 2.83 11.45
C GLU A 163 5.69 3.85 11.70
N TRP A 164 6.34 4.31 10.63
CA TRP A 164 7.40 5.32 10.72
C TRP A 164 6.91 6.73 11.09
N LEU A 165 5.60 6.98 11.12
CA LEU A 165 5.06 8.24 11.61
C LEU A 165 5.34 8.41 13.09
N GLN A 166 5.77 9.61 13.50
CA GLN A 166 5.96 9.94 14.92
C GLN A 166 4.65 9.78 15.70
N GLN A 167 4.76 9.35 16.94
CA GLN A 167 3.60 9.09 17.79
C GLN A 167 2.71 10.35 17.99
N SER A 168 3.31 11.53 18.02
CA SER A 168 2.57 12.81 18.06
C SER A 168 1.69 13.00 16.84
N ASP A 169 2.21 12.76 15.63
CA ASP A 169 1.46 12.93 14.40
C ASP A 169 0.42 11.84 14.20
N ARG A 170 0.72 10.61 14.63
CA ARG A 170 -0.28 9.52 14.67
C ARG A 170 -1.46 9.88 15.59
N LYS A 171 -1.21 10.40 16.79
CA LYS A 171 -2.25 10.85 17.72
C LYS A 171 -3.05 12.05 17.17
N ASN A 172 -2.39 12.93 16.42
CA ASN A 172 -3.01 14.09 15.81
C ASN A 172 -3.84 13.73 14.56
N LEU A 173 -3.75 12.52 14.02
CA LEU A 173 -4.60 12.03 12.94
C LEU A 173 -5.98 11.63 13.48
N THR A 174 -6.76 12.61 13.90
CA THR A 174 -8.13 12.39 14.37
C THR A 174 -9.03 11.89 13.24
N ALA A 175 -10.15 11.24 13.59
CA ALA A 175 -11.14 10.78 12.61
C ALA A 175 -11.65 11.93 11.71
N LYS A 176 -11.82 13.15 12.27
CA LYS A 176 -12.22 14.34 11.51
C LYS A 176 -11.14 14.73 10.49
N ARG A 177 -9.87 14.74 10.88
CA ARG A 177 -8.75 15.09 10.01
C ARG A 177 -8.57 14.06 8.91
N ARG A 178 -8.66 12.77 9.25
CA ARG A 178 -8.61 11.68 8.28
C ARG A 178 -9.71 11.79 7.23
N ARG A 179 -10.97 12.05 7.66
CA ARG A 179 -12.09 12.28 6.72
C ARG A 179 -11.81 13.46 5.80
N ARG A 180 -11.24 14.55 6.31
CA ARG A 180 -10.90 15.72 5.50
C ARG A 180 -9.86 15.39 4.43
N ILE A 181 -8.83 14.60 4.78
CA ILE A 181 -7.82 14.14 3.80
C ILE A 181 -8.49 13.24 2.75
N ILE A 182 -9.34 12.31 3.16
CA ILE A 182 -10.04 11.41 2.24
C ILE A 182 -11.00 12.19 1.32
N ASN A 183 -11.71 13.19 1.84
CA ASN A 183 -12.62 13.98 1.02
C ASN A 183 -11.90 14.78 -0.08
N GLU A 184 -10.59 15.07 0.07
CA GLU A 184 -9.82 15.66 -1.03
C GLU A 184 -9.78 14.76 -2.27
N SER A 185 -9.90 13.43 -2.09
CA SER A 185 -9.93 12.47 -3.20
C SER A 185 -11.10 12.66 -4.16
N GLU A 186 -12.20 13.28 -3.70
CA GLU A 186 -13.37 13.61 -4.54
C GLU A 186 -13.02 14.61 -5.66
N ASN A 187 -11.99 15.43 -5.44
CA ASN A 187 -11.52 16.44 -6.40
C ASN A 187 -10.21 16.02 -7.10
N GLU A 188 -9.76 14.80 -6.89
CA GLU A 188 -8.54 14.24 -7.48
C GLU A 188 -8.86 13.14 -8.50
N GLY A 189 -7.86 12.67 -9.23
CA GLY A 189 -8.07 11.65 -10.25
C GLY A 189 -8.78 12.15 -11.52
N VAL A 190 -8.83 13.46 -11.72
CA VAL A 190 -9.41 14.08 -12.93
C VAL A 190 -8.35 14.31 -13.99
N THR A 191 -7.11 14.45 -13.58
CA THR A 191 -5.93 14.67 -14.44
C THR A 191 -4.90 13.58 -14.22
N GLY A 192 -3.80 13.62 -14.99
CA GLY A 192 -2.73 12.64 -14.90
C GLY A 192 -2.94 11.45 -15.85
N PHE A 193 -2.19 10.37 -15.65
CA PHE A 193 -2.31 9.19 -16.50
C PHE A 193 -3.67 8.51 -16.34
N SER A 194 -4.39 8.35 -17.45
CA SER A 194 -5.62 7.57 -17.49
C SER A 194 -5.36 6.08 -17.20
N GLY A 195 -6.42 5.30 -16.98
CA GLY A 195 -6.28 3.85 -16.85
C GLY A 195 -5.70 3.18 -18.10
N ARG A 196 -6.00 3.72 -19.30
CA ARG A 196 -5.42 3.24 -20.56
C ARG A 196 -3.94 3.57 -20.68
N ASP A 197 -3.55 4.78 -20.28
CA ASP A 197 -2.13 5.17 -20.27
C ASP A 197 -1.35 4.30 -19.27
N SER A 198 -1.88 4.06 -18.10
CA SER A 198 -1.29 3.19 -17.08
C SER A 198 -0.98 1.79 -17.62
N ILE A 199 -1.97 1.15 -18.26
CA ILE A 199 -1.81 -0.17 -18.88
C ILE A 199 -0.79 -0.13 -20.03
N ARG A 200 -0.82 0.91 -20.87
CA ARG A 200 0.12 1.09 -21.98
C ARG A 200 1.55 1.25 -21.49
N ILE A 201 1.78 2.12 -20.51
CA ILE A 201 3.10 2.37 -19.90
C ILE A 201 3.62 1.09 -19.24
N PHE A 202 2.75 0.37 -18.52
CA PHE A 202 3.12 -0.90 -17.90
C PHE A 202 3.52 -1.94 -18.98
N SER A 203 2.73 -2.08 -20.05
CA SER A 203 3.03 -3.00 -21.16
C SER A 203 4.38 -2.70 -21.79
N GLU A 204 4.71 -1.42 -21.96
CA GLU A 204 5.98 -0.98 -22.53
C GLU A 204 7.16 -1.31 -21.60
N LEU A 205 7.05 -1.00 -20.30
CA LEU A 205 8.04 -1.38 -19.29
C LEU A 205 8.25 -2.89 -19.27
N PHE A 206 7.17 -3.65 -19.19
CA PHE A 206 7.21 -5.10 -19.05
C PHE A 206 7.81 -5.77 -20.30
N SER A 207 7.34 -5.41 -21.49
CA SER A 207 7.86 -5.98 -22.75
C SER A 207 9.34 -5.65 -23.00
N THR A 208 9.80 -4.48 -22.55
CA THR A 208 11.18 -4.05 -22.77
C THR A 208 12.16 -4.68 -21.77
N HIS A 209 11.73 -4.84 -20.52
CA HIS A 209 12.65 -5.17 -19.42
C HIS A 209 12.41 -6.54 -18.76
N ALA A 210 11.23 -7.17 -18.91
CA ALA A 210 10.96 -8.50 -18.34
C ALA A 210 11.54 -9.62 -19.23
N LYS A 211 12.87 -9.69 -19.31
CA LYS A 211 13.58 -10.75 -20.03
C LYS A 211 13.77 -11.99 -19.16
N GLU A 212 13.97 -13.15 -19.81
CA GLU A 212 14.32 -14.37 -19.10
C GLU A 212 15.62 -14.19 -18.29
N GLY A 213 15.58 -14.56 -17.01
CA GLY A 213 16.73 -14.46 -16.10
C GLY A 213 17.00 -13.07 -15.50
N SER A 214 16.20 -12.03 -15.82
CA SER A 214 16.33 -10.70 -15.20
C SER A 214 15.02 -10.26 -14.56
N MET A 215 15.13 -9.66 -13.38
CA MET A 215 14.00 -9.02 -12.70
C MET A 215 14.06 -7.51 -12.89
N ILE A 216 12.90 -6.87 -12.95
CA ILE A 216 12.81 -5.41 -13.00
C ILE A 216 13.05 -4.90 -11.58
N ASP A 217 14.11 -4.12 -11.44
CA ASP A 217 14.50 -3.46 -10.21
C ASP A 217 14.09 -1.98 -10.17
N MET A 218 14.35 -1.32 -9.06
CA MET A 218 14.01 0.09 -8.90
C MET A 218 14.84 1.02 -9.79
N ALA A 219 16.10 0.64 -10.11
CA ALA A 219 16.96 1.43 -11.00
C ALA A 219 16.45 1.38 -12.45
N THR A 220 16.01 0.22 -12.90
CA THR A 220 15.34 0.02 -14.20
C THR A 220 14.08 0.86 -14.29
N LEU A 221 13.21 0.81 -13.25
CA LEU A 221 11.99 1.60 -13.19
C LEU A 221 12.27 3.10 -13.24
N TYR A 222 13.22 3.58 -12.44
CA TYR A 222 13.65 4.97 -12.40
C TYR A 222 14.16 5.44 -13.78
N SER A 223 15.06 4.65 -14.38
CA SER A 223 15.66 4.98 -15.69
C SER A 223 14.62 4.96 -16.82
N PHE A 224 13.64 4.06 -16.72
CA PHE A 224 12.55 3.95 -17.70
C PHE A 224 11.74 5.25 -17.74
N PHE A 225 11.26 5.76 -16.61
CA PHE A 225 10.48 6.99 -16.59
C PHE A 225 11.32 8.22 -16.98
N ARG A 226 12.58 8.29 -16.54
CA ARG A 226 13.49 9.41 -16.89
C ARG A 226 13.78 9.55 -18.36
N LYS A 227 13.67 8.49 -19.16
CA LYS A 227 13.86 8.53 -20.62
C LYS A 227 12.70 9.19 -21.36
N HIS A 228 11.52 9.28 -20.74
CA HIS A 228 10.32 9.79 -21.39
C HIS A 228 9.99 11.20 -20.87
N GLU A 229 10.48 12.21 -21.56
CA GLU A 229 10.30 13.61 -21.17
C GLU A 229 8.83 14.03 -21.02
N ASP A 230 7.93 13.52 -21.86
CA ASP A 230 6.51 13.86 -21.80
C ASP A 230 5.84 13.28 -20.54
N TRP A 231 6.26 12.11 -20.10
CA TRP A 231 5.75 11.53 -18.86
C TRP A 231 6.30 12.26 -17.65
N MET A 232 7.55 12.70 -17.74
CA MET A 232 8.18 13.48 -16.66
C MET A 232 7.49 14.82 -16.40
N LYS A 233 6.82 15.40 -17.40
CA LYS A 233 6.02 16.63 -17.23
C LYS A 233 4.78 16.41 -16.34
N LEU A 234 4.25 15.19 -16.30
CA LEU A 234 3.08 14.82 -15.50
C LEU A 234 3.46 14.33 -14.09
N ILE A 235 4.68 13.79 -13.95
CA ILE A 235 5.18 13.30 -12.66
C ILE A 235 5.61 14.52 -11.82
N PRO A 236 5.17 14.60 -10.55
CA PRO A 236 5.57 15.71 -9.68
C PRO A 236 7.10 15.83 -9.54
N GLU A 237 7.57 17.05 -9.45
CA GLU A 237 9.01 17.35 -9.32
C GLU A 237 9.61 16.62 -8.11
N ASN A 238 10.81 16.07 -8.28
CA ASN A 238 11.54 15.30 -7.26
C ASN A 238 10.84 14.04 -6.72
N PHE A 239 9.66 13.68 -7.26
CA PHE A 239 8.91 12.52 -6.78
C PHE A 239 9.66 11.20 -7.01
N LEU A 240 10.25 11.01 -8.19
CA LEU A 240 11.00 9.78 -8.51
C LEU A 240 12.22 9.62 -7.59
N ASP A 241 12.92 10.70 -7.29
CA ASP A 241 14.09 10.69 -6.41
C ASP A 241 13.66 10.36 -4.97
N SER A 242 12.57 10.96 -4.49
CA SER A 242 11.99 10.67 -3.18
C SER A 242 11.52 9.22 -3.08
N LEU A 243 10.89 8.70 -4.13
CA LEU A 243 10.44 7.30 -4.19
C LEU A 243 11.62 6.31 -4.16
N LEU A 244 12.71 6.61 -4.87
CA LEU A 244 13.93 5.82 -4.85
C LEU A 244 14.58 5.85 -3.45
N HIS A 245 14.64 7.02 -2.82
CA HIS A 245 15.14 7.16 -1.44
C HIS A 245 14.32 6.35 -0.45
N MET A 246 13.00 6.46 -0.51
CA MET A 246 12.08 5.69 0.32
C MET A 246 12.27 4.19 0.12
N TYR A 247 12.37 3.74 -1.14
CA TYR A 247 12.58 2.32 -1.46
C TYR A 247 13.88 1.80 -0.84
N ASN A 248 15.00 2.49 -1.10
CA ASN A 248 16.31 2.08 -0.58
C ASN A 248 16.32 2.05 0.96
N TYR A 249 15.70 3.05 1.59
CA TYR A 249 15.59 3.10 3.03
C TYR A 249 14.75 1.93 3.57
N THR A 250 13.60 1.66 2.97
CA THR A 250 12.69 0.57 3.40
C THR A 250 13.36 -0.79 3.28
N ILE A 251 13.99 -1.08 2.13
CA ILE A 251 14.71 -2.35 1.93
C ILE A 251 15.87 -2.47 2.93
N MET A 252 16.60 -1.38 3.19
CA MET A 252 17.69 -1.39 4.17
C MET A 252 17.17 -1.68 5.59
N GLN A 253 16.01 -1.14 5.97
CA GLN A 253 15.40 -1.44 7.27
C GLN A 253 14.96 -2.90 7.36
N GLU A 254 14.30 -3.44 6.33
CA GLU A 254 13.89 -4.85 6.29
C GLU A 254 15.08 -5.81 6.40
N ILE A 255 16.20 -5.49 5.72
CA ILE A 255 17.44 -6.26 5.86
C ILE A 255 17.99 -6.18 7.29
N LYS A 256 18.03 -4.97 7.87
CA LYS A 256 18.49 -4.79 9.25
C LYS A 256 17.62 -5.53 10.25
N GLU A 257 16.30 -5.43 10.13
CA GLU A 257 15.36 -6.13 11.01
C GLU A 257 15.53 -7.65 10.91
N SER A 258 15.67 -8.18 9.69
CA SER A 258 15.91 -9.60 9.48
C SER A 258 17.22 -10.07 10.12
N LEU A 259 18.30 -9.30 9.98
CA LEU A 259 19.59 -9.59 10.61
C LEU A 259 19.54 -9.42 12.13
N TYR A 260 18.86 -8.40 12.60
CA TYR A 260 18.70 -8.12 14.04
C TYR A 260 17.91 -9.23 14.72
N TYR A 261 16.78 -9.63 14.15
CA TYR A 261 15.93 -10.71 14.69
C TYR A 261 16.67 -12.04 14.79
N TYR A 262 17.43 -12.40 13.74
CA TYR A 262 18.27 -13.59 13.75
C TYR A 262 19.36 -13.51 14.83
N ASN A 263 20.03 -12.35 14.96
CA ASN A 263 21.05 -12.13 15.99
C ASN A 263 20.46 -12.14 17.41
N GLU A 264 19.26 -11.58 17.59
CA GLU A 264 18.57 -11.55 18.88
C GLU A 264 18.18 -12.95 19.34
N GLU A 265 17.62 -13.79 18.49
CA GLU A 265 17.32 -15.20 18.79
C GLU A 265 18.60 -15.99 19.16
N GLN A 266 19.68 -15.77 18.39
CA GLN A 266 20.96 -16.43 18.68
C GLN A 266 21.56 -15.95 20.02
N ILE A 267 21.54 -14.63 20.25
CA ILE A 267 22.01 -14.04 21.53
C ILE A 267 21.16 -14.56 22.70
N ALA A 268 19.83 -14.60 22.54
CA ALA A 268 18.94 -15.12 23.57
C ALA A 268 19.23 -16.61 23.86
N ARG A 269 19.48 -17.40 22.82
CA ARG A 269 19.86 -18.82 22.93
C ARG A 269 21.20 -18.98 23.66
N ASP A 270 22.22 -18.21 23.24
CA ASP A 270 23.54 -18.23 23.83
C ASP A 270 23.49 -17.80 25.31
N LEU A 271 22.70 -16.79 25.66
CA LEU A 271 22.50 -16.35 27.03
C LEU A 271 21.76 -17.40 27.88
N LYS A 272 20.70 -18.03 27.34
CA LYS A 272 20.01 -19.14 28.03
C LYS A 272 20.96 -20.29 28.32
N ASN A 273 21.76 -20.68 27.33
CA ASN A 273 22.78 -21.70 27.48
C ASN A 273 23.84 -21.33 28.53
N TYR A 274 24.32 -20.09 28.50
CA TYR A 274 25.28 -19.56 29.45
C TYR A 274 24.72 -19.56 30.90
N MET A 275 23.54 -19.02 31.11
CA MET A 275 22.89 -18.94 32.43
C MET A 275 22.62 -20.34 33.00
N PHE A 276 22.28 -21.30 32.14
CA PHE A 276 22.13 -22.70 32.56
C PHE A 276 23.47 -23.31 32.90
N ALA A 277 24.49 -23.15 32.04
CA ALA A 277 25.82 -23.75 32.17
C ALA A 277 26.60 -23.27 33.40
N VAL A 278 26.42 -22.01 33.80
CA VAL A 278 27.07 -21.40 34.99
C VAL A 278 26.78 -22.19 36.26
N ASN A 279 25.68 -22.96 36.32
CA ASN A 279 25.31 -23.75 37.50
C ASN A 279 25.97 -25.11 37.60
N PHE A 280 26.81 -25.50 36.62
CA PHE A 280 27.48 -26.82 36.58
C PHE A 280 28.97 -26.68 36.68
N GLU A 281 29.62 -27.77 37.06
CA GLU A 281 31.08 -27.83 37.17
C GLU A 281 31.77 -27.93 35.80
N LEU A 282 32.97 -27.32 35.69
CA LEU A 282 33.80 -27.41 34.50
C LEU A 282 34.16 -28.88 34.20
N GLY A 283 34.11 -29.24 32.91
CA GLY A 283 34.38 -30.60 32.42
C GLY A 283 33.14 -31.50 32.33
N THR A 284 31.96 -31.01 32.71
CA THR A 284 30.69 -31.74 32.56
C THR A 284 30.03 -31.48 31.21
N THR A 285 29.28 -32.50 30.72
CA THR A 285 28.43 -32.35 29.54
C THR A 285 26.97 -32.46 30.00
N VAL A 286 26.16 -31.43 29.72
CA VAL A 286 24.76 -31.38 30.14
C VAL A 286 23.89 -30.96 28.95
N GLU A 287 22.62 -31.35 28.97
CA GLU A 287 21.64 -30.89 27.98
C GLU A 287 20.87 -29.73 28.60
N CYS A 288 20.86 -28.58 27.90
CA CYS A 288 20.15 -27.38 28.36
C CYS A 288 18.65 -27.61 28.25
N VAL A 289 17.94 -27.54 29.38
CA VAL A 289 16.47 -27.73 29.42
C VAL A 289 15.68 -26.65 28.67
N TYR A 290 16.29 -25.48 28.43
CA TYR A 290 15.65 -24.35 27.75
C TYR A 290 15.85 -24.34 26.23
N THR A 291 16.97 -24.88 25.75
CA THR A 291 17.33 -24.86 24.32
C THR A 291 17.40 -26.24 23.69
N GLY A 292 17.45 -27.30 24.51
CA GLY A 292 17.67 -28.69 24.05
C GLY A 292 19.09 -28.99 23.55
N GLU A 293 20.01 -28.03 23.68
CA GLU A 293 21.39 -28.19 23.21
C GLU A 293 22.27 -28.94 24.22
N LYS A 294 23.16 -29.81 23.71
CA LYS A 294 24.20 -30.44 24.54
C LYS A 294 25.38 -29.50 24.71
N LEU A 295 25.61 -29.08 25.95
CA LEU A 295 26.64 -28.12 26.30
C LEU A 295 27.83 -28.85 26.94
N ASN A 296 29.02 -28.64 26.39
CA ASN A 296 30.28 -29.06 27.01
C ASN A 296 30.80 -27.90 27.84
N ILE A 297 30.68 -27.99 29.15
CA ILE A 297 30.98 -26.90 30.09
C ILE A 297 32.51 -26.85 30.30
N ASN A 298 33.15 -25.94 29.59
CA ASN A 298 34.59 -25.69 29.67
C ASN A 298 34.85 -24.16 29.53
N GLU A 299 36.09 -23.74 29.72
CA GLU A 299 36.45 -22.31 29.59
C GLU A 299 36.24 -21.78 28.17
N GLU A 300 36.39 -22.61 27.13
CA GLU A 300 36.17 -22.24 25.74
C GLU A 300 34.68 -21.95 25.45
N PHE A 301 33.76 -22.60 26.18
CA PHE A 301 32.32 -22.34 26.09
C PHE A 301 31.95 -20.98 26.68
N PHE A 302 32.55 -20.60 27.80
CA PHE A 302 32.23 -19.33 28.47
C PHE A 302 32.93 -18.12 27.83
N ALA A 303 34.12 -18.27 27.31
CA ALA A 303 34.95 -17.19 26.80
C ALA A 303 34.29 -16.26 25.77
N PRO A 304 33.54 -16.73 24.75
CA PRO A 304 32.93 -15.85 23.76
C PRO A 304 31.90 -14.87 24.37
N ILE A 305 31.15 -15.30 25.37
CA ILE A 305 30.12 -14.51 26.05
C ILE A 305 30.79 -13.57 27.04
N GLU A 306 31.67 -14.09 27.88
CA GLU A 306 32.37 -13.33 28.91
C GLU A 306 33.25 -12.21 28.32
N ASN A 307 33.97 -12.47 27.24
CA ASN A 307 34.77 -11.46 26.54
C ASN A 307 33.90 -10.31 25.96
N ARG A 308 32.65 -10.58 25.64
CA ARG A 308 31.69 -9.54 25.18
C ARG A 308 31.10 -8.73 26.32
N LEU A 309 30.81 -9.37 27.43
CA LEU A 309 30.16 -8.74 28.60
C LEU A 309 31.15 -7.98 29.49
N VAL A 310 32.35 -8.50 29.64
CA VAL A 310 33.35 -7.99 30.58
C VAL A 310 34.64 -7.69 29.80
N HIS A 311 34.76 -6.46 29.31
CA HIS A 311 35.94 -6.06 28.56
C HIS A 311 37.24 -6.33 29.36
N GLU A 312 38.11 -7.18 28.79
CA GLU A 312 39.49 -7.46 29.23
C GLU A 312 39.70 -7.91 30.69
N ILE A 313 38.88 -8.83 31.20
CA ILE A 313 39.24 -9.53 32.43
C ILE A 313 40.12 -10.75 32.06
N THR A 314 41.41 -10.57 32.19
CA THR A 314 42.43 -11.65 32.07
C THR A 314 42.62 -12.45 33.36
N ASP A 315 41.99 -12.04 34.44
CA ASP A 315 42.15 -12.63 35.79
C ASP A 315 41.06 -13.70 36.05
N ARG A 316 41.52 -14.93 36.21
CA ARG A 316 40.69 -16.12 36.44
C ARG A 316 39.84 -16.04 37.72
N GLU A 317 40.35 -15.38 38.79
CA GLU A 317 39.59 -15.19 40.03
C GLU A 317 38.42 -14.22 39.82
N ARG A 318 38.61 -13.19 39.04
CA ARG A 318 37.54 -12.23 38.74
C ARG A 318 36.44 -12.85 37.86
N LEU A 319 36.78 -13.71 36.90
CA LEU A 319 35.78 -14.44 36.12
C LEU A 319 34.96 -15.42 36.97
N LEU A 320 35.59 -16.09 37.93
CA LEU A 320 34.86 -16.94 38.87
C LEU A 320 33.93 -16.15 39.80
N LEU A 321 34.34 -14.97 40.24
CA LEU A 321 33.50 -14.08 41.03
C LEU A 321 32.34 -13.54 40.21
N PHE A 322 32.55 -13.22 38.93
CA PHE A 322 31.51 -12.80 37.99
C PHE A 322 30.46 -13.91 37.81
N ARG A 323 30.90 -15.15 37.53
CA ARG A 323 30.02 -16.32 37.39
C ARG A 323 29.21 -16.57 38.68
N LYS A 324 29.81 -16.47 39.83
CA LYS A 324 29.14 -16.61 41.13
C LYS A 324 28.13 -15.48 41.40
N GLY A 325 28.46 -14.27 40.95
CA GLY A 325 27.55 -13.12 40.99
C GLY A 325 26.27 -13.37 40.17
N ILE A 326 26.42 -13.84 38.95
CA ILE A 326 25.28 -14.20 38.08
C ILE A 326 24.46 -15.35 38.66
N GLN A 327 25.09 -16.41 39.16
CA GLN A 327 24.39 -17.51 39.85
C GLN A 327 23.52 -17.01 41.01
N LYS A 328 24.11 -16.17 41.87
CA LYS A 328 23.42 -15.62 43.05
C LYS A 328 22.25 -14.72 42.66
N GLU A 329 22.46 -13.86 41.66
CA GLU A 329 21.42 -12.94 41.21
C GLU A 329 20.27 -13.70 40.55
N TYR A 330 20.58 -14.68 39.69
CA TYR A 330 19.57 -15.54 39.10
C TYR A 330 18.76 -16.31 40.13
N ALA A 331 19.43 -16.96 41.05
CA ALA A 331 18.75 -17.69 42.16
C ALA A 331 17.87 -16.78 42.99
N THR A 332 18.32 -15.55 43.27
CA THR A 332 17.54 -14.56 44.08
C THR A 332 16.30 -14.12 43.30
N ARG A 333 16.42 -13.83 42.01
CA ARG A 333 15.28 -13.41 41.20
C ARG A 333 14.28 -14.54 40.96
N ALA A 334 14.75 -15.74 40.65
CA ALA A 334 13.91 -16.92 40.49
C ALA A 334 13.08 -17.25 41.75
N LEU A 335 13.65 -17.02 42.95
CA LEU A 335 12.97 -17.24 44.22
C LEU A 335 11.99 -16.11 44.61
N THR A 336 12.22 -14.89 44.13
CA THR A 336 11.42 -13.72 44.56
C THR A 336 10.30 -13.35 43.59
N GLN A 337 10.37 -13.74 42.33
CA GLN A 337 9.46 -13.23 41.27
C GLN A 337 8.77 -14.29 40.42
N GLU A 338 9.02 -15.60 40.66
CA GLU A 338 8.55 -16.67 39.76
C GLU A 338 8.83 -16.40 38.25
N ILE A 339 9.93 -15.69 37.94
CA ILE A 339 10.26 -15.28 36.57
C ILE A 339 10.81 -16.50 35.82
N GLY A 340 10.12 -16.91 34.78
CA GLY A 340 10.67 -17.82 33.77
C GLY A 340 11.75 -17.12 32.95
N LEU A 341 12.67 -17.88 32.37
CA LEU A 341 13.73 -17.39 31.47
C LEU A 341 13.20 -16.80 30.14
N GLU A 342 11.90 -16.68 30.01
CA GLU A 342 11.19 -16.09 28.85
C GLU A 342 10.79 -14.61 29.05
N GLU A 343 10.94 -14.08 30.25
CA GLU A 343 10.79 -12.63 30.55
C GLU A 343 12.19 -11.99 30.72
#